data_9fe7407625eae50758f17b2081ee4787
#
_entry.id   9fe7407625eae50758f17b2081ee4787
#
_cell.length_a   1.000
_cell.length_b   1.000
_cell.length_c   1.000
_cell.angle_alpha   90.00
_cell.angle_beta   90.00
_cell.angle_gamma   90.00
#
_symmetry.space_group_name_H-M   'P 1'
#
loop_
_entity.id
_entity.type
_entity.pdbx_description
1 polymer ?
#
loop_
_entity_poly.entity_id
_entity_poly.type
_entity_poly.pdbx_seq_one_letter_code
_entity_poly.pdbx_strand_id
1 'polypeptide(L)'
;MSVSSKKIVTLIPSATEIVAFLGEKKSIIGRSHECDYPRDLNNIVKLTSPKINVDGTSGEIDKQINTILENSLSVYKVDVEKLKNLDPDFIVTQAHCEVCAVSFSEVEDIVCKHLNQKTKIISLQPNTLGEVFDDIRRVANDLKVDNVMSNKLIKSLKIRLENIKHKTLNLKRKPTVACIEWIDPLMIAGNWIPEMVTISGGIDIFGKPGNNSHWVKFNEIKNHDPDIIIFLPCGFDIKKTEKELDNLLKRDSIWSHLKAFKNKKLFVADGNRFFNRPGPRLIESIEIFAEIIHPELFNFKHEKKGWINFINN
;
A
#
# COMPACT_ATOMS: atom_id res chain seq x y z
N MET A 1 -29.86 8.61 24.74
CA MET A 1 -30.08 8.55 23.28
C MET A 1 -29.14 7.51 22.73
N SER A 2 -29.61 6.39 22.18
CA SER A 2 -28.76 5.41 21.51
C SER A 2 -28.18 6.09 20.26
N VAL A 3 -26.88 6.34 20.25
CA VAL A 3 -26.19 6.76 19.04
C VAL A 3 -26.45 5.64 18.04
N SER A 4 -27.22 5.92 16.99
CA SER A 4 -27.40 5.00 15.86
C SER A 4 -26.00 4.60 15.39
N SER A 5 -25.69 3.30 15.41
CA SER A 5 -24.40 2.81 14.98
C SER A 5 -24.26 3.12 13.50
N LYS A 6 -23.22 3.87 13.11
CA LYS A 6 -22.88 4.18 11.72
C LYS A 6 -22.73 2.88 10.93
N LYS A 7 -23.21 2.86 9.70
CA LYS A 7 -23.04 1.76 8.76
C LYS A 7 -21.96 2.15 7.75
N ILE A 8 -20.77 1.59 7.86
CA ILE A 8 -19.63 1.95 7.01
C ILE A 8 -19.26 0.79 6.09
N VAL A 9 -19.11 1.08 4.81
CA VAL A 9 -18.54 0.17 3.81
C VAL A 9 -17.16 0.68 3.42
N THR A 10 -16.18 -0.22 3.32
CA THR A 10 -14.80 0.09 2.91
C THR A 10 -14.42 -0.72 1.67
N LEU A 11 -14.15 -0.06 0.55
CA LEU A 11 -13.91 -0.73 -0.74
C LEU A 11 -12.43 -0.85 -1.12
N ILE A 12 -11.53 -0.54 -0.17
CA ILE A 12 -10.08 -0.72 -0.30
C ILE A 12 -9.45 -1.01 1.07
N PRO A 13 -8.34 -1.77 1.15
CA PRO A 13 -7.67 -2.09 2.42
C PRO A 13 -7.27 -0.88 3.26
N SER A 14 -6.70 0.17 2.65
CA SER A 14 -6.34 1.41 3.37
C SER A 14 -7.53 2.06 4.07
N ALA A 15 -8.70 2.08 3.44
CA ALA A 15 -9.93 2.60 4.05
C ALA A 15 -10.34 1.79 5.28
N THR A 16 -10.27 0.44 5.18
CA THR A 16 -10.57 -0.45 6.32
C THR A 16 -9.62 -0.18 7.49
N GLU A 17 -8.33 -0.05 7.21
CA GLU A 17 -7.31 0.20 8.22
C GLU A 17 -7.48 1.58 8.87
N ILE A 18 -7.79 2.62 8.09
CA ILE A 18 -8.06 3.97 8.61
C ILE A 18 -9.30 3.98 9.52
N VAL A 19 -10.42 3.41 9.07
CA VAL A 19 -11.66 3.35 9.85
C VAL A 19 -11.45 2.56 11.14
N ALA A 20 -10.76 1.42 11.08
CA ALA A 20 -10.42 0.62 12.24
C ALA A 20 -9.48 1.36 13.22
N PHE A 21 -8.46 2.05 12.70
CA PHE A 21 -7.52 2.86 13.48
C PHE A 21 -8.22 4.00 14.23
N LEU A 22 -9.23 4.60 13.63
CA LEU A 22 -10.04 5.65 14.23
C LEU A 22 -11.05 5.14 15.29
N GLY A 23 -11.06 3.84 15.58
CA GLY A 23 -11.93 3.22 16.59
C GLY A 23 -13.31 2.83 16.07
N GLU A 24 -13.61 3.08 14.79
CA GLU A 24 -14.90 2.79 14.15
C GLU A 24 -14.97 1.35 13.55
N LYS A 25 -14.08 0.45 13.94
CA LYS A 25 -14.03 -0.93 13.44
C LYS A 25 -15.38 -1.65 13.50
N LYS A 26 -16.14 -1.46 14.59
CA LYS A 26 -17.45 -2.10 14.79
C LYS A 26 -18.55 -1.56 13.86
N SER A 27 -18.32 -0.40 13.28
CA SER A 27 -19.22 0.25 12.33
C SER A 27 -19.04 -0.28 10.89
N ILE A 28 -17.97 -1.06 10.61
CA ILE A 28 -17.71 -1.65 9.29
C ILE A 28 -18.67 -2.83 9.08
N ILE A 29 -19.59 -2.69 8.11
CA ILE A 29 -20.60 -3.68 7.77
C ILE A 29 -20.36 -4.37 6.43
N GLY A 30 -19.46 -3.84 5.60
CA GLY A 30 -19.05 -4.39 4.32
C GLY A 30 -17.64 -3.95 3.94
N ARG A 31 -16.91 -4.79 3.21
CA ARG A 31 -15.51 -4.54 2.86
C ARG A 31 -15.13 -5.05 1.48
N SER A 32 -13.98 -4.59 0.96
CA SER A 32 -13.35 -5.21 -0.21
C SER A 32 -12.86 -6.64 0.10
N HIS A 33 -12.75 -7.47 -0.93
CA HIS A 33 -12.16 -8.81 -0.80
C HIS A 33 -10.70 -8.79 -0.37
N GLU A 34 -9.97 -7.71 -0.66
CA GLU A 34 -8.56 -7.50 -0.31
C GLU A 34 -8.33 -7.06 1.14
N CYS A 35 -9.39 -6.65 1.84
CA CYS A 35 -9.29 -6.23 3.25
C CYS A 35 -9.03 -7.43 4.16
N ASP A 36 -7.79 -7.63 4.57
CA ASP A 36 -7.31 -8.73 5.40
C ASP A 36 -6.85 -8.28 6.79
N TYR A 37 -6.87 -6.97 7.05
CA TYR A 37 -6.48 -6.36 8.32
C TYR A 37 -7.45 -5.25 8.75
N PRO A 38 -7.83 -5.18 10.04
CA PRO A 38 -7.57 -6.16 11.12
C PRO A 38 -8.20 -7.55 10.85
N ARG A 39 -7.54 -8.62 11.31
CA ARG A 39 -7.95 -10.01 11.00
C ARG A 39 -9.34 -10.38 11.50
N ASP A 40 -9.83 -9.77 12.57
CA ASP A 40 -11.15 -10.00 13.14
C ASP A 40 -12.30 -9.46 12.27
N LEU A 41 -12.00 -8.75 11.17
CA LEU A 41 -12.98 -8.35 10.17
C LEU A 41 -13.22 -9.41 9.07
N ASN A 42 -12.57 -10.57 9.15
CA ASN A 42 -12.70 -11.60 8.10
C ASN A 42 -14.13 -12.09 7.87
N ASN A 43 -15.00 -12.02 8.88
CA ASN A 43 -16.42 -12.42 8.81
C ASN A 43 -17.33 -11.34 8.23
N ILE A 44 -16.84 -10.11 7.99
CA ILE A 44 -17.62 -9.05 7.38
C ILE A 44 -17.83 -9.33 5.88
N VAL A 45 -19.01 -8.99 5.39
CA VAL A 45 -19.44 -9.24 4.00
C VAL A 45 -18.44 -8.65 3.01
N LYS A 46 -17.98 -9.49 2.08
CA LYS A 46 -17.15 -9.06 0.93
C LYS A 46 -18.06 -8.53 -0.17
N LEU A 47 -17.79 -7.31 -0.60
CA LEU A 47 -18.57 -6.58 -1.60
C LEU A 47 -17.89 -6.46 -2.95
N THR A 48 -16.61 -6.85 -3.05
CA THR A 48 -15.87 -6.80 -4.30
C THR A 48 -15.26 -8.16 -4.65
N SER A 49 -14.93 -8.34 -5.91
CA SER A 49 -14.16 -9.48 -6.42
C SER A 49 -13.28 -9.04 -7.58
N PRO A 50 -12.11 -9.67 -7.82
CA PRO A 50 -11.28 -9.38 -8.99
C PRO A 50 -11.95 -9.89 -10.26
N LYS A 51 -11.71 -9.21 -11.39
CA LYS A 51 -12.06 -9.66 -12.74
C LYS A 51 -10.90 -10.37 -13.43
N ILE A 52 -9.74 -10.43 -12.79
CA ILE A 52 -8.50 -11.02 -13.27
C ILE A 52 -8.09 -12.21 -12.40
N ASN A 53 -7.23 -13.06 -12.93
CA ASN A 53 -6.57 -14.09 -12.13
C ASN A 53 -5.38 -13.48 -11.38
N VAL A 54 -5.56 -13.25 -10.08
CA VAL A 54 -4.52 -12.67 -9.20
C VAL A 54 -3.42 -13.65 -8.80
N ASP A 55 -3.57 -14.96 -9.09
CA ASP A 55 -2.60 -15.99 -8.72
C ASP A 55 -1.49 -16.17 -9.79
N GLY A 56 -1.62 -15.48 -10.93
CA GLY A 56 -0.63 -15.48 -12.00
C GLY A 56 0.70 -14.80 -11.62
N THR A 57 1.68 -14.92 -12.52
CA THR A 57 2.93 -14.14 -12.46
C THR A 57 2.67 -12.66 -12.66
N SER A 58 3.63 -11.82 -12.28
CA SER A 58 3.53 -10.35 -12.49
C SER A 58 3.27 -10.01 -13.97
N GLY A 59 3.97 -10.68 -14.91
CA GLY A 59 3.74 -10.46 -16.35
C GLY A 59 2.37 -10.94 -16.86
N GLU A 60 1.82 -12.01 -16.31
CA GLU A 60 0.47 -12.47 -16.66
C GLU A 60 -0.61 -11.54 -16.12
N ILE A 61 -0.43 -11.05 -14.90
CA ILE A 61 -1.33 -10.07 -14.27
C ILE A 61 -1.30 -8.77 -15.05
N ASP A 62 -0.13 -8.25 -15.39
CA ASP A 62 0.04 -7.02 -16.19
C ASP A 62 -0.70 -7.11 -17.52
N LYS A 63 -0.55 -8.20 -18.26
CA LYS A 63 -1.27 -8.42 -19.52
C LYS A 63 -2.79 -8.40 -19.36
N GLN A 64 -3.31 -9.05 -18.31
CA GLN A 64 -4.74 -9.05 -18.04
C GLN A 64 -5.27 -7.65 -17.69
N ILE A 65 -4.51 -6.90 -16.88
CA ILE A 65 -4.84 -5.52 -16.51
C ILE A 65 -4.89 -4.65 -17.76
N ASN A 66 -3.87 -4.68 -18.62
CA ASN A 66 -3.82 -3.89 -19.83
C ASN A 66 -4.99 -4.20 -20.76
N THR A 67 -5.35 -5.48 -20.95
CA THR A 67 -6.51 -5.89 -21.74
C THR A 67 -7.82 -5.33 -21.20
N ILE A 68 -7.99 -5.27 -19.87
CA ILE A 68 -9.19 -4.72 -19.23
C ILE A 68 -9.24 -3.19 -19.40
N LEU A 69 -8.11 -2.51 -19.17
CA LEU A 69 -8.03 -1.05 -19.27
C LEU A 69 -8.21 -0.54 -20.71
N GLU A 70 -7.72 -1.25 -21.72
CA GLU A 70 -7.96 -0.95 -23.15
C GLU A 70 -9.46 -0.91 -23.47
N ASN A 71 -10.28 -1.66 -22.76
CA ASN A 71 -11.74 -1.67 -22.88
C ASN A 71 -12.43 -0.71 -21.91
N SER A 72 -11.70 0.17 -21.24
CA SER A 72 -12.21 1.13 -20.24
C SER A 72 -13.02 0.48 -19.11
N LEU A 73 -12.64 -0.73 -18.71
CA LEU A 73 -13.31 -1.49 -17.64
C LEU A 73 -12.51 -1.44 -16.35
N SER A 74 -13.22 -1.40 -15.22
CA SER A 74 -12.60 -1.55 -13.90
C SER A 74 -12.09 -2.98 -13.71
N VAL A 75 -10.94 -3.13 -13.03
CA VAL A 75 -10.29 -4.41 -12.70
C VAL A 75 -11.07 -5.21 -11.64
N TYR A 76 -11.95 -4.54 -10.91
CA TYR A 76 -12.78 -5.13 -9.86
C TYR A 76 -14.27 -5.02 -10.19
N LYS A 77 -15.05 -5.93 -9.60
CA LYS A 77 -16.51 -5.93 -9.66
C LYS A 77 -17.08 -5.65 -8.27
N VAL A 78 -18.09 -4.80 -8.20
CA VAL A 78 -18.89 -4.57 -6.98
C VAL A 78 -20.16 -5.42 -7.01
N ASP A 79 -20.49 -6.05 -5.90
CA ASP A 79 -21.77 -6.72 -5.68
C ASP A 79 -22.83 -5.69 -5.24
N VAL A 80 -23.50 -5.13 -6.25
CA VAL A 80 -24.47 -4.03 -6.08
C VAL A 80 -25.65 -4.47 -5.20
N GLU A 81 -26.14 -5.71 -5.34
CA GLU A 81 -27.28 -6.19 -4.57
C GLU A 81 -26.94 -6.33 -3.08
N LYS A 82 -25.75 -6.88 -2.75
CA LYS A 82 -25.31 -6.89 -1.36
C LYS A 82 -25.11 -5.49 -0.81
N LEU A 83 -24.54 -4.58 -1.60
CA LEU A 83 -24.32 -3.20 -1.18
C LEU A 83 -25.64 -2.50 -0.88
N LYS A 84 -26.68 -2.67 -1.73
CA LYS A 84 -28.04 -2.17 -1.50
C LYS A 84 -28.64 -2.69 -0.20
N ASN A 85 -28.53 -4.00 0.04
CA ASN A 85 -29.09 -4.64 1.23
C ASN A 85 -28.44 -4.16 2.53
N LEU A 86 -27.19 -3.74 2.49
CA LEU A 86 -26.48 -3.15 3.63
C LEU A 86 -26.96 -1.73 3.94
N ASP A 87 -27.38 -0.96 2.91
CA ASP A 87 -27.83 0.43 3.00
C ASP A 87 -26.89 1.28 3.87
N PRO A 88 -25.63 1.51 3.43
CA PRO A 88 -24.60 2.17 4.22
C PRO A 88 -24.81 3.68 4.36
N ASP A 89 -24.44 4.24 5.51
CA ASP A 89 -24.36 5.69 5.70
C ASP A 89 -23.11 6.28 5.01
N PHE A 90 -22.01 5.49 4.97
CA PHE A 90 -20.73 5.90 4.40
C PHE A 90 -20.12 4.80 3.56
N ILE A 91 -19.53 5.20 2.43
CA ILE A 91 -18.64 4.36 1.61
C ILE A 91 -17.28 5.04 1.56
N VAL A 92 -16.25 4.37 2.09
CA VAL A 92 -14.86 4.83 2.04
C VAL A 92 -14.12 4.05 0.95
N THR A 93 -13.62 4.76 -0.05
CA THR A 93 -12.95 4.20 -1.23
C THR A 93 -11.77 5.06 -1.64
N GLN A 94 -11.23 4.89 -2.83
CA GLN A 94 -10.18 5.74 -3.40
C GLN A 94 -10.53 6.21 -4.81
N ALA A 95 -9.88 7.30 -5.24
CA ALA A 95 -9.87 7.74 -6.63
C ALA A 95 -8.44 7.88 -7.18
N HIS A 96 -7.44 7.29 -6.48
CA HIS A 96 -6.02 7.46 -6.79
C HIS A 96 -5.55 6.53 -7.92
N CYS A 97 -6.01 5.28 -7.94
CA CYS A 97 -5.53 4.26 -8.87
C CYS A 97 -6.70 3.40 -9.34
N GLU A 98 -6.94 3.35 -10.66
CA GLU A 98 -8.00 2.54 -11.25
C GLU A 98 -7.67 1.03 -11.26
N VAL A 99 -6.40 0.69 -11.04
CA VAL A 99 -5.91 -0.70 -11.01
C VAL A 99 -6.04 -1.32 -9.60
N CYS A 100 -5.93 -0.50 -8.55
CA CYS A 100 -5.83 -0.99 -7.16
C CYS A 100 -7.16 -1.12 -6.43
N ALA A 101 -8.26 -0.59 -7.01
CA ALA A 101 -9.60 -0.66 -6.44
C ALA A 101 -10.66 -0.52 -7.52
N VAL A 102 -11.94 -0.60 -7.10
CA VAL A 102 -13.06 -0.20 -7.95
C VAL A 102 -12.89 1.26 -8.37
N SER A 103 -13.17 1.60 -9.63
CA SER A 103 -13.09 2.98 -10.09
C SER A 103 -14.04 3.87 -9.30
N PHE A 104 -13.61 5.11 -9.02
CA PHE A 104 -14.42 6.05 -8.25
C PHE A 104 -15.74 6.37 -8.95
N SER A 105 -15.70 6.54 -10.28
CA SER A 105 -16.89 6.77 -11.11
C SER A 105 -17.90 5.64 -11.04
N GLU A 106 -17.45 4.37 -11.00
CA GLU A 106 -18.34 3.22 -10.82
C GLU A 106 -19.02 3.25 -9.46
N VAL A 107 -18.32 3.64 -8.40
CA VAL A 107 -18.89 3.79 -7.04
C VAL A 107 -19.92 4.93 -7.01
N GLU A 108 -19.62 6.08 -7.60
CA GLU A 108 -20.58 7.21 -7.71
C GLU A 108 -21.84 6.80 -8.48
N ASP A 109 -21.68 6.13 -9.59
CA ASP A 109 -22.79 5.63 -10.40
C ASP A 109 -23.68 4.65 -9.62
N ILE A 110 -23.09 3.73 -8.86
CA ILE A 110 -23.83 2.80 -8.02
C ILE A 110 -24.62 3.53 -6.94
N VAL A 111 -23.98 4.49 -6.26
CA VAL A 111 -24.66 5.30 -5.22
C VAL A 111 -25.81 6.08 -5.81
N CYS A 112 -25.60 6.79 -6.92
CA CYS A 112 -26.65 7.60 -7.56
C CYS A 112 -27.84 6.77 -8.06
N LYS A 113 -27.57 5.59 -8.62
CA LYS A 113 -28.62 4.76 -9.27
C LYS A 113 -29.33 3.80 -8.31
N HIS A 114 -28.64 3.37 -7.25
CA HIS A 114 -29.04 2.19 -6.50
C HIS A 114 -29.12 2.35 -4.99
N LEU A 115 -28.51 3.41 -4.41
CA LEU A 115 -28.49 3.65 -2.97
C LEU A 115 -29.34 4.86 -2.58
N ASN A 116 -29.48 5.03 -1.28
CA ASN A 116 -30.15 6.18 -0.71
C ASN A 116 -29.28 7.44 -0.95
N GLN A 117 -29.89 8.58 -1.32
CA GLN A 117 -29.21 9.86 -1.51
C GLN A 117 -28.47 10.37 -0.24
N LYS A 118 -28.68 9.73 0.91
CA LYS A 118 -28.00 10.04 2.16
C LYS A 118 -26.63 9.38 2.30
N THR A 119 -26.31 8.37 1.48
CA THR A 119 -25.00 7.69 1.52
C THR A 119 -23.88 8.66 1.12
N LYS A 120 -22.92 8.88 2.02
CA LYS A 120 -21.77 9.74 1.75
C LYS A 120 -20.59 8.93 1.26
N ILE A 121 -20.01 9.31 0.11
CA ILE A 121 -18.77 8.75 -0.39
C ILE A 121 -17.61 9.57 0.16
N ILE A 122 -16.58 8.89 0.69
CA ILE A 122 -15.32 9.45 1.15
C ILE A 122 -14.21 8.84 0.30
N SER A 123 -13.60 9.65 -0.57
CA SER A 123 -12.54 9.20 -1.49
C SER A 123 -11.16 9.52 -0.92
N LEU A 124 -10.26 8.53 -0.86
CA LEU A 124 -8.86 8.70 -0.50
C LEU A 124 -8.02 8.98 -1.75
N GLN A 125 -7.10 9.94 -1.70
CA GLN A 125 -6.32 10.36 -2.87
C GLN A 125 -4.88 10.80 -2.49
N PRO A 126 -4.16 10.07 -1.63
CA PRO A 126 -2.85 10.52 -1.19
C PRO A 126 -1.77 10.19 -2.22
N ASN A 127 -0.85 11.12 -2.46
CA ASN A 127 0.38 10.93 -3.22
C ASN A 127 1.63 10.98 -2.33
N THR A 128 1.51 11.61 -1.17
CA THR A 128 2.59 11.78 -0.21
C THR A 128 2.20 11.23 1.17
N LEU A 129 3.18 11.00 2.02
CA LEU A 129 2.94 10.59 3.40
C LEU A 129 2.14 11.67 4.19
N GLY A 130 2.39 12.94 3.89
CA GLY A 130 1.63 14.06 4.46
C GLY A 130 0.14 13.95 4.15
N GLU A 131 -0.20 13.71 2.89
CA GLU A 131 -1.58 13.54 2.42
C GLU A 131 -2.26 12.31 3.02
N VAL A 132 -1.52 11.23 3.32
CA VAL A 132 -2.08 10.08 4.07
C VAL A 132 -2.56 10.50 5.46
N PHE A 133 -1.81 11.35 6.17
CA PHE A 133 -2.27 11.90 7.45
C PHE A 133 -3.46 12.82 7.29
N ASP A 134 -3.54 13.58 6.21
CA ASP A 134 -4.68 14.45 5.93
C ASP A 134 -5.92 13.63 5.57
N ASP A 135 -5.78 12.54 4.84
CA ASP A 135 -6.86 11.59 4.60
C ASP A 135 -7.39 10.98 5.91
N ILE A 136 -6.51 10.56 6.84
CA ILE A 136 -6.93 10.06 8.14
C ILE A 136 -7.75 11.11 8.90
N ARG A 137 -7.33 12.39 8.89
CA ARG A 137 -8.10 13.49 9.52
C ARG A 137 -9.43 13.71 8.84
N ARG A 138 -9.45 13.71 7.50
CA ARG A 138 -10.67 13.91 6.71
C ARG A 138 -11.69 12.81 6.98
N VAL A 139 -11.26 11.54 6.98
CA VAL A 139 -12.13 10.41 7.35
C VAL A 139 -12.63 10.56 8.78
N ALA A 140 -11.78 10.95 9.74
CA ALA A 140 -12.21 11.19 11.12
C ALA A 140 -13.29 12.26 11.22
N ASN A 141 -13.13 13.38 10.52
CA ASN A 141 -14.09 14.48 10.50
C ASN A 141 -15.42 14.04 9.86
N ASP A 142 -15.35 13.38 8.71
CA ASP A 142 -16.53 12.91 7.97
C ASP A 142 -17.33 11.87 8.76
N LEU A 143 -16.64 10.98 9.45
CA LEU A 143 -17.25 10.01 10.36
C LEU A 143 -17.64 10.60 11.73
N LYS A 144 -17.37 11.89 11.97
CA LYS A 144 -17.62 12.56 13.25
C LYS A 144 -16.99 11.83 14.44
N VAL A 145 -15.75 11.36 14.25
CA VAL A 145 -14.93 10.82 15.34
C VAL A 145 -14.48 11.97 16.24
N ASP A 146 -14.38 11.72 17.53
CA ASP A 146 -13.92 12.73 18.50
C ASP A 146 -12.54 13.28 18.09
N ASN A 147 -12.45 14.61 17.99
CA ASN A 147 -11.25 15.32 17.53
C ASN A 147 -10.05 15.15 18.46
N VAL A 148 -10.28 15.03 19.76
CA VAL A 148 -9.19 14.84 20.74
C VAL A 148 -8.60 13.44 20.54
N MET A 149 -9.49 12.44 20.38
CA MET A 149 -9.08 11.06 20.14
C MET A 149 -8.34 10.92 18.80
N SER A 150 -8.88 11.41 17.70
CA SER A 150 -8.27 11.30 16.37
C SER A 150 -6.91 12.01 16.30
N ASN A 151 -6.79 13.21 16.89
CA ASN A 151 -5.51 13.91 16.97
C ASN A 151 -4.47 13.17 17.82
N LYS A 152 -4.89 12.55 18.94
CA LYS A 152 -4.01 11.71 19.76
C LYS A 152 -3.46 10.51 18.98
N LEU A 153 -4.33 9.83 18.21
CA LEU A 153 -3.94 8.69 17.37
C LEU A 153 -2.95 9.12 16.28
N ILE A 154 -3.24 10.18 15.53
CA ILE A 154 -2.35 10.72 14.51
C ILE A 154 -1.00 11.15 15.12
N LYS A 155 -1.02 11.82 16.27
CA LYS A 155 0.19 12.22 17.00
C LYS A 155 1.05 11.01 17.35
N SER A 156 0.45 9.88 17.74
CA SER A 156 1.21 8.65 18.07
C SER A 156 1.98 8.11 16.87
N LEU A 157 1.40 8.15 15.66
CA LEU A 157 2.09 7.77 14.42
C LEU A 157 3.23 8.74 14.10
N LYS A 158 2.98 10.04 14.22
CA LYS A 158 4.01 11.07 13.96
C LYS A 158 5.20 10.98 14.90
N ILE A 159 4.98 10.64 16.18
CA ILE A 159 6.08 10.42 17.14
C ILE A 159 6.97 9.26 16.69
N ARG A 160 6.40 8.13 16.23
CA ARG A 160 7.20 7.00 15.71
C ARG A 160 8.03 7.41 14.50
N LEU A 161 7.44 8.14 13.56
CA LEU A 161 8.11 8.68 12.38
C LEU A 161 9.27 9.61 12.76
N GLU A 162 9.02 10.61 13.62
CA GLU A 162 10.03 11.59 14.02
C GLU A 162 11.19 10.93 14.78
N ASN A 163 10.95 9.87 15.55
CA ASN A 163 12.02 9.10 16.21
C ASN A 163 12.99 8.45 15.21
N ILE A 164 12.48 7.94 14.09
CA ILE A 164 13.33 7.38 13.03
C ILE A 164 14.08 8.51 12.33
N LYS A 165 13.36 9.54 11.88
CA LYS A 165 13.92 10.70 11.19
C LYS A 165 15.04 11.38 11.99
N HIS A 166 14.85 11.57 13.30
CA HIS A 166 15.87 12.17 14.17
C HIS A 166 17.18 11.37 14.20
N LYS A 167 17.08 10.02 14.22
CA LYS A 167 18.27 9.14 14.23
C LYS A 167 18.99 9.12 12.87
N THR A 168 18.26 9.32 11.77
CA THR A 168 18.80 9.22 10.39
C THR A 168 19.25 10.57 9.84
N LEU A 169 18.80 11.69 10.42
CA LEU A 169 19.02 13.03 9.88
C LEU A 169 20.49 13.36 9.64
N ASN A 170 21.35 13.05 10.61
CA ASN A 170 22.76 13.43 10.63
C ASN A 170 23.72 12.30 10.21
N LEU A 171 23.19 11.24 9.56
CA LEU A 171 24.05 10.17 9.06
C LEU A 171 24.98 10.69 7.97
N LYS A 172 26.30 10.47 8.16
CA LYS A 172 27.34 10.89 7.22
C LYS A 172 27.25 10.13 5.89
N ARG A 173 26.80 8.90 5.91
CA ARG A 173 26.65 8.05 4.74
C ARG A 173 25.20 7.55 4.68
N LYS A 174 24.56 7.80 3.55
CA LYS A 174 23.22 7.33 3.22
C LYS A 174 23.34 6.41 2.01
N PRO A 175 22.96 5.12 2.11
CA PRO A 175 23.03 4.22 0.97
C PRO A 175 22.00 4.61 -0.08
N THR A 176 22.34 4.34 -1.34
CA THR A 176 21.41 4.45 -2.47
C THR A 176 20.47 3.24 -2.49
N VAL A 177 19.18 3.48 -2.71
CA VAL A 177 18.12 2.47 -2.65
C VAL A 177 17.31 2.51 -3.94
N ALA A 178 17.00 1.34 -4.50
CA ALA A 178 16.00 1.15 -5.54
C ALA A 178 14.85 0.30 -4.99
N CYS A 179 13.62 0.84 -5.03
CA CYS A 179 12.40 0.16 -4.62
C CYS A 179 11.63 -0.31 -5.87
N ILE A 180 11.51 -1.64 -6.05
CA ILE A 180 10.83 -2.27 -7.19
C ILE A 180 9.40 -2.63 -6.80
N GLU A 181 8.43 -1.92 -7.38
CA GLU A 181 6.99 -2.09 -7.07
C GLU A 181 6.30 -3.09 -8.00
N TRP A 182 6.91 -3.44 -9.13
CA TRP A 182 6.47 -4.50 -10.03
C TRP A 182 7.64 -5.17 -10.72
N ILE A 183 7.56 -6.49 -10.97
CA ILE A 183 8.72 -7.28 -11.38
C ILE A 183 8.78 -7.49 -12.90
N ASP A 184 7.65 -7.71 -13.55
CA ASP A 184 7.61 -7.92 -14.99
C ASP A 184 6.34 -7.29 -15.60
N PRO A 185 6.47 -6.19 -16.37
CA PRO A 185 7.69 -5.39 -16.58
C PRO A 185 8.17 -4.65 -15.31
N LEU A 186 9.43 -4.25 -15.27
CA LEU A 186 10.00 -3.57 -14.08
C LEU A 186 9.37 -2.20 -13.86
N MET A 187 8.86 -1.94 -12.66
CA MET A 187 8.34 -0.65 -12.24
C MET A 187 8.96 -0.21 -10.92
N ILE A 188 9.44 1.01 -10.87
CA ILE A 188 9.95 1.66 -9.67
C ILE A 188 8.80 2.26 -8.87
N ALA A 189 8.87 2.13 -7.56
CA ALA A 189 7.90 2.69 -6.63
C ALA A 189 7.93 4.22 -6.61
N GLY A 190 6.76 4.81 -6.55
CA GLY A 190 6.54 6.25 -6.47
C GLY A 190 5.76 6.67 -5.22
N ASN A 191 4.94 7.71 -5.37
CA ASN A 191 4.04 8.25 -4.35
C ASN A 191 4.77 8.56 -3.03
N TRP A 192 4.42 7.90 -1.94
CA TRP A 192 5.00 8.06 -0.59
C TRP A 192 6.30 7.27 -0.38
N ILE A 193 6.64 6.28 -1.24
CA ILE A 193 7.81 5.40 -1.05
C ILE A 193 9.13 6.17 -1.03
N PRO A 194 9.44 7.08 -1.96
CA PRO A 194 10.71 7.81 -1.94
C PRO A 194 10.90 8.68 -0.68
N GLU A 195 9.81 9.26 -0.16
CA GLU A 195 9.83 10.01 1.09
C GLU A 195 10.14 9.09 2.28
N MET A 196 9.53 7.90 2.32
CA MET A 196 9.78 6.91 3.39
C MET A 196 11.22 6.40 3.38
N VAL A 197 11.81 6.16 2.19
CA VAL A 197 13.23 5.82 2.04
C VAL A 197 14.11 6.94 2.63
N THR A 198 13.80 8.20 2.32
CA THR A 198 14.54 9.36 2.83
C THR A 198 14.43 9.49 4.35
N ILE A 199 13.25 9.33 4.93
CA ILE A 199 13.01 9.33 6.37
C ILE A 199 13.82 8.21 7.06
N SER A 200 13.92 7.06 6.41
CA SER A 200 14.67 5.90 6.89
C SER A 200 16.18 6.00 6.71
N GLY A 201 16.68 7.14 6.19
CA GLY A 201 18.12 7.43 6.05
C GLY A 201 18.75 6.88 4.77
N GLY A 202 17.96 6.49 3.75
CA GLY A 202 18.42 6.15 2.41
C GLY A 202 18.30 7.31 1.42
N ILE A 203 18.77 7.07 0.20
CA ILE A 203 18.59 7.93 -0.97
C ILE A 203 17.86 7.10 -2.02
N ASP A 204 16.58 7.40 -2.27
CA ASP A 204 15.89 6.81 -3.42
C ASP A 204 16.46 7.43 -4.69
N ILE A 205 16.96 6.58 -5.59
CA ILE A 205 17.68 7.06 -6.79
C ILE A 205 16.79 7.18 -8.03
N PHE A 206 15.56 6.73 -7.97
CA PHE A 206 14.61 6.74 -9.08
C PHE A 206 13.35 7.53 -8.77
N GLY A 207 12.75 7.28 -7.61
CA GLY A 207 11.48 7.88 -7.22
C GLY A 207 11.64 9.32 -6.73
N LYS A 208 10.58 10.11 -6.90
CA LYS A 208 10.45 11.43 -6.27
C LYS A 208 9.16 11.47 -5.47
N PRO A 209 9.18 12.01 -4.23
CA PRO A 209 7.97 12.10 -3.41
C PRO A 209 6.81 12.75 -4.18
N GLY A 210 5.64 12.12 -4.11
CA GLY A 210 4.42 12.59 -4.77
C GLY A 210 4.30 12.28 -6.26
N ASN A 211 5.35 11.79 -6.93
CA ASN A 211 5.27 11.35 -8.32
C ASN A 211 4.79 9.90 -8.39
N ASN A 212 4.06 9.57 -9.44
CA ASN A 212 3.60 8.20 -9.67
C ASN A 212 4.77 7.23 -9.90
N SER A 213 4.53 5.96 -9.61
CA SER A 213 5.39 4.84 -10.01
C SER A 213 5.58 4.83 -11.53
N HIS A 214 6.75 4.42 -12.00
CA HIS A 214 7.08 4.45 -13.42
C HIS A 214 7.88 3.23 -13.87
N TRP A 215 7.69 2.87 -15.13
CA TRP A 215 8.39 1.76 -15.77
C TRP A 215 9.84 2.10 -16.01
N VAL A 216 10.73 1.12 -15.80
CA VAL A 216 12.16 1.24 -16.07
C VAL A 216 12.67 0.00 -16.80
N LYS A 217 13.78 0.15 -17.52
CA LYS A 217 14.52 -0.97 -18.09
C LYS A 217 15.63 -1.39 -17.13
N PHE A 218 15.99 -2.67 -17.15
CA PHE A 218 17.10 -3.18 -16.34
C PHE A 218 18.39 -2.36 -16.48
N ASN A 219 18.70 -1.89 -17.71
CA ASN A 219 19.89 -1.08 -17.95
C ASN A 219 19.92 0.23 -17.14
N GLU A 220 18.79 0.80 -16.81
CA GLU A 220 18.71 1.99 -15.95
C GLU A 220 19.11 1.63 -14.52
N ILE A 221 18.60 0.50 -14.00
CA ILE A 221 18.99 -0.01 -12.67
C ILE A 221 20.50 -0.31 -12.64
N LYS A 222 21.02 -0.97 -13.70
CA LYS A 222 22.44 -1.28 -13.85
C LYS A 222 23.32 -0.04 -13.88
N ASN A 223 22.91 1.00 -14.60
CA ASN A 223 23.69 2.23 -14.71
C ASN A 223 23.78 3.00 -13.39
N HIS A 224 22.76 2.95 -12.56
CA HIS A 224 22.75 3.58 -11.25
C HIS A 224 23.43 2.71 -10.17
N ASP A 225 23.45 1.39 -10.36
CA ASP A 225 24.08 0.38 -9.50
C ASP A 225 23.86 0.63 -7.99
N PRO A 226 22.59 0.56 -7.50
CA PRO A 226 22.22 0.92 -6.15
C PRO A 226 22.92 0.08 -5.07
N ASP A 227 23.14 0.66 -3.89
CA ASP A 227 23.67 -0.06 -2.72
C ASP A 227 22.70 -1.12 -2.20
N ILE A 228 21.39 -0.86 -2.32
CA ILE A 228 20.31 -1.70 -1.81
C ILE A 228 19.20 -1.78 -2.86
N ILE A 229 18.66 -2.98 -3.07
CA ILE A 229 17.44 -3.19 -3.88
C ILE A 229 16.39 -3.87 -3.00
N ILE A 230 15.17 -3.31 -3.01
CA ILE A 230 14.03 -3.81 -2.23
C ILE A 230 12.87 -4.10 -3.20
N PHE A 231 12.48 -5.37 -3.29
CA PHE A 231 11.29 -5.79 -4.04
C PHE A 231 10.07 -5.76 -3.11
N LEU A 232 9.05 -4.99 -3.48
CA LEU A 232 7.82 -4.76 -2.70
C LEU A 232 6.57 -4.70 -3.59
N PRO A 233 6.37 -5.70 -4.49
CA PRO A 233 5.35 -5.63 -5.52
C PRO A 233 3.94 -5.49 -4.94
N CYS A 234 3.13 -4.66 -5.60
CA CYS A 234 1.75 -4.40 -5.18
C CYS A 234 0.93 -5.69 -5.15
N GLY A 235 0.24 -5.94 -4.04
CA GLY A 235 -0.59 -7.13 -3.86
C GLY A 235 0.16 -8.44 -3.61
N PHE A 236 1.50 -8.45 -3.59
CA PHE A 236 2.29 -9.67 -3.36
C PHE A 236 2.80 -9.73 -1.91
N ASP A 237 2.63 -10.88 -1.28
CA ASP A 237 3.30 -11.20 -0.02
C ASP A 237 4.77 -11.62 -0.26
N ILE A 238 5.51 -11.86 0.82
CA ILE A 238 6.92 -12.27 0.76
C ILE A 238 7.09 -13.52 -0.11
N LYS A 239 6.27 -14.56 0.09
CA LYS A 239 6.43 -15.87 -0.59
C LYS A 239 6.21 -15.76 -2.10
N LYS A 240 5.19 -15.00 -2.51
CA LYS A 240 4.91 -14.77 -3.92
C LYS A 240 6.01 -13.94 -4.56
N THR A 241 6.52 -12.93 -3.87
CA THR A 241 7.63 -12.11 -4.33
C THR A 241 8.93 -12.90 -4.46
N GLU A 242 9.26 -13.76 -3.47
CA GLU A 242 10.41 -14.67 -3.55
C GLU A 242 10.36 -15.56 -4.78
N LYS A 243 9.21 -16.20 -5.02
CA LYS A 243 9.02 -17.08 -6.19
C LYS A 243 9.20 -16.33 -7.51
N GLU A 244 8.66 -15.12 -7.63
CA GLU A 244 8.82 -14.27 -8.82
C GLU A 244 10.28 -13.87 -9.02
N LEU A 245 10.96 -13.49 -7.93
CA LEU A 245 12.36 -13.10 -7.97
C LEU A 245 13.28 -14.27 -8.32
N ASP A 246 13.03 -15.47 -7.79
CA ASP A 246 13.73 -16.69 -8.19
C ASP A 246 13.62 -16.94 -9.70
N ASN A 247 12.43 -16.78 -10.26
CA ASN A 247 12.21 -16.95 -11.68
C ASN A 247 12.94 -15.90 -12.50
N LEU A 248 12.91 -14.64 -12.06
CA LEU A 248 13.62 -13.53 -12.69
C LEU A 248 15.12 -13.80 -12.72
N LEU A 249 15.72 -14.17 -11.59
CA LEU A 249 17.17 -14.39 -11.49
C LEU A 249 17.65 -15.64 -12.24
N LYS A 250 16.82 -16.68 -12.36
CA LYS A 250 17.12 -17.85 -13.19
C LYS A 250 17.06 -17.53 -14.68
N ARG A 251 16.13 -16.68 -15.09
CA ARG A 251 15.98 -16.23 -16.50
C ARG A 251 17.08 -15.27 -16.91
N ASP A 252 17.53 -14.43 -15.98
CA ASP A 252 18.46 -13.34 -16.29
C ASP A 252 19.54 -13.21 -15.19
N SER A 253 20.71 -13.80 -15.47
CA SER A 253 21.86 -13.79 -14.57
C SER A 253 22.52 -12.41 -14.41
N ILE A 254 22.12 -11.42 -15.22
CA ILE A 254 22.73 -10.09 -15.22
C ILE A 254 22.58 -9.36 -13.88
N TRP A 255 21.54 -9.70 -13.10
CA TRP A 255 21.31 -9.17 -11.76
C TRP A 255 22.45 -9.46 -10.78
N SER A 256 23.18 -10.58 -10.97
CA SER A 256 24.31 -10.97 -10.14
C SER A 256 25.50 -10.02 -10.24
N HIS A 257 25.54 -9.17 -11.27
CA HIS A 257 26.61 -8.19 -11.47
C HIS A 257 26.40 -6.90 -10.69
N LEU A 258 25.19 -6.65 -10.18
CA LEU A 258 24.85 -5.46 -9.40
C LEU A 258 25.55 -5.48 -8.04
N LYS A 259 25.93 -4.30 -7.57
CA LYS A 259 26.54 -4.07 -6.25
C LYS A 259 25.65 -4.59 -5.11
N ALA A 260 24.34 -4.33 -5.18
CA ALA A 260 23.38 -4.81 -4.18
C ALA A 260 23.39 -6.35 -4.10
N PHE A 261 23.48 -7.06 -5.22
CA PHE A 261 23.54 -8.52 -5.24
C PHE A 261 24.86 -9.04 -4.63
N LYS A 262 26.00 -8.51 -5.09
CA LYS A 262 27.33 -8.91 -4.61
C LYS A 262 27.52 -8.68 -3.10
N ASN A 263 26.93 -7.62 -2.59
CA ASN A 263 26.99 -7.26 -1.16
C ASN A 263 25.87 -7.89 -0.34
N LYS A 264 25.09 -8.81 -0.92
CA LYS A 264 23.94 -9.47 -0.26
C LYS A 264 22.91 -8.47 0.28
N LYS A 265 22.66 -7.39 -0.44
CA LYS A 265 21.70 -6.33 -0.09
C LYS A 265 20.50 -6.31 -1.05
N LEU A 266 19.99 -7.50 -1.33
CA LEU A 266 18.77 -7.73 -2.08
C LEU A 266 17.69 -8.19 -1.10
N PHE A 267 16.61 -7.42 -0.99
CA PHE A 267 15.57 -7.64 0.00
C PHE A 267 14.21 -7.83 -0.66
N VAL A 268 13.38 -8.64 -0.01
CA VAL A 268 11.96 -8.78 -0.34
C VAL A 268 11.16 -8.25 0.84
N ALA A 269 10.21 -7.37 0.56
CA ALA A 269 9.27 -6.86 1.54
C ALA A 269 7.83 -7.21 1.14
N ASP A 270 6.96 -7.35 2.15
CA ASP A 270 5.54 -7.66 1.94
C ASP A 270 4.80 -6.43 1.39
N GLY A 271 4.76 -6.32 0.05
CA GLY A 271 4.11 -5.21 -0.66
C GLY A 271 2.60 -5.19 -0.42
N ASN A 272 1.97 -6.35 -0.25
CA ASN A 272 0.55 -6.43 0.00
C ASN A 272 0.16 -5.81 1.35
N ARG A 273 0.90 -6.12 2.42
CA ARG A 273 0.48 -5.76 3.79
C ARG A 273 0.90 -4.37 4.20
N PHE A 274 2.04 -3.84 3.69
CA PHE A 274 2.66 -2.65 4.27
C PHE A 274 2.78 -1.49 3.27
N PHE A 275 3.38 -1.70 2.10
CA PHE A 275 3.89 -0.60 1.28
C PHE A 275 2.84 0.03 0.35
N ASN A 276 1.89 -0.78 -0.12
CA ASN A 276 0.90 -0.36 -1.13
C ASN A 276 -0.48 -0.06 -0.54
N ARG A 277 -0.54 0.23 0.77
CA ARG A 277 -1.77 0.59 1.49
C ARG A 277 -1.58 1.93 2.20
N PRO A 278 -1.94 3.06 1.57
CA PRO A 278 -1.79 4.38 2.17
C PRO A 278 -2.70 4.56 3.39
N GLY A 279 -2.16 4.25 4.56
CA GLY A 279 -2.89 4.25 5.82
C GLY A 279 -1.98 4.28 7.05
N PRO A 280 -2.51 4.02 8.25
CA PRO A 280 -1.75 4.11 9.49
C PRO A 280 -0.51 3.22 9.54
N ARG A 281 -0.51 2.10 8.80
CA ARG A 281 0.58 1.12 8.79
C ARG A 281 1.77 1.52 7.93
N LEU A 282 1.74 2.63 7.20
CA LEU A 282 2.94 3.17 6.55
C LEU A 282 4.05 3.52 7.55
N ILE A 283 3.71 3.73 8.83
CA ILE A 283 4.73 3.86 9.88
C ILE A 283 5.49 2.54 10.09
N GLU A 284 4.82 1.39 10.02
CA GLU A 284 5.49 0.08 10.04
C GLU A 284 6.36 -0.11 8.79
N SER A 285 5.92 0.39 7.64
CA SER A 285 6.71 0.36 6.40
C SER A 285 8.00 1.21 6.52
N ILE A 286 7.95 2.37 7.18
CA ILE A 286 9.13 3.19 7.49
C ILE A 286 10.06 2.45 8.46
N GLU A 287 9.52 1.77 9.47
CA GLU A 287 10.28 0.93 10.39
C GLU A 287 10.99 -0.21 9.65
N ILE A 288 10.30 -0.87 8.70
CA ILE A 288 10.87 -1.91 7.84
C ILE A 288 12.03 -1.34 7.00
N PHE A 289 11.84 -0.20 6.35
CA PHE A 289 12.92 0.45 5.61
C PHE A 289 14.10 0.81 6.51
N ALA A 290 13.84 1.32 7.72
CA ALA A 290 14.90 1.66 8.67
C ALA A 290 15.70 0.42 9.11
N GLU A 291 15.05 -0.74 9.35
CA GLU A 291 15.72 -2.01 9.63
C GLU A 291 16.58 -2.50 8.45
N ILE A 292 16.06 -2.39 7.21
CA ILE A 292 16.78 -2.84 6.01
C ILE A 292 17.99 -1.92 5.72
N ILE A 293 17.79 -0.61 5.82
CA ILE A 293 18.78 0.39 5.40
C ILE A 293 19.88 0.55 6.47
N HIS A 294 19.49 0.54 7.75
CA HIS A 294 20.36 0.76 8.91
C HIS A 294 20.13 -0.28 10.02
N PRO A 295 20.42 -1.56 9.77
CA PRO A 295 20.20 -2.64 10.75
C PRO A 295 21.03 -2.44 12.06
N GLU A 296 22.08 -1.68 12.00
CA GLU A 296 22.90 -1.32 13.15
C GLU A 296 22.23 -0.30 14.10
N LEU A 297 21.24 0.47 13.60
CA LEU A 297 20.53 1.50 14.36
C LEU A 297 19.11 1.09 14.77
N PHE A 298 18.49 0.18 14.01
CA PHE A 298 17.09 -0.15 14.16
C PHE A 298 16.82 -1.65 14.21
N ASN A 299 15.95 -2.04 15.13
CA ASN A 299 15.45 -3.41 15.26
C ASN A 299 14.03 -3.40 15.84
N PHE A 300 13.03 -3.26 14.96
CA PHE A 300 11.60 -3.24 15.30
C PHE A 300 10.95 -4.64 15.28
N LYS A 301 11.71 -5.68 14.89
CA LYS A 301 11.27 -7.08 14.79
C LYS A 301 10.31 -7.34 13.62
N HIS A 302 10.49 -6.62 12.52
CA HIS A 302 9.75 -6.86 11.28
C HIS A 302 10.39 -7.92 10.38
N GLU A 303 11.65 -8.27 10.59
CA GLU A 303 12.31 -9.35 9.84
C GLU A 303 11.49 -10.66 9.91
N LYS A 304 11.41 -11.39 8.79
CA LYS A 304 10.60 -12.60 8.56
C LYS A 304 9.08 -12.40 8.62
N LYS A 305 8.60 -11.21 8.99
CA LYS A 305 7.16 -10.87 9.04
C LYS A 305 6.77 -9.85 7.97
N GLY A 306 7.58 -8.83 7.78
CA GLY A 306 7.38 -7.74 6.84
C GLY A 306 8.44 -7.69 5.76
N TRP A 307 9.61 -8.30 5.98
CA TRP A 307 10.71 -8.36 5.03
C TRP A 307 11.67 -9.53 5.31
N ILE A 308 12.44 -9.90 4.29
CA ILE A 308 13.54 -10.87 4.37
C ILE A 308 14.74 -10.39 3.54
N ASN A 309 15.93 -10.87 3.89
CA ASN A 309 17.07 -10.77 3.00
C ASN A 309 17.04 -11.96 2.03
N PHE A 310 16.81 -11.71 0.76
CA PHE A 310 16.61 -12.76 -0.25
C PHE A 310 17.84 -13.66 -0.47
N ILE A 311 19.06 -13.13 -0.32
CA ILE A 311 20.31 -13.88 -0.61
C ILE A 311 20.78 -14.69 0.61
N ASN A 312 20.34 -14.31 1.81
CA ASN A 312 20.74 -14.97 3.06
C ASN A 312 19.65 -15.87 3.67
N ASN A 313 18.53 -16.04 2.94
CA ASN A 313 17.39 -16.82 3.43
C ASN A 313 17.46 -18.31 3.04
#